data_bfdcc64adb471c0868335ce17b6ae196
#
_entry.id   bfdcc64adb471c0868335ce17b6ae196
#
_cell.length_a   1.000
_cell.length_b   1.000
_cell.length_c   1.000
_cell.angle_alpha   90.00
_cell.angle_beta   90.00
_cell.angle_gamma   90.00
#
_symmetry.space_group_name_H-M   'P 1'
#
loop_
_entity.id
_entity.type
_entity.pdbx_description
1 polymer ?
#
loop_
_entity_poly.entity_id
_entity_poly.type
_entity_poly.pdbx_seq_one_letter_code
_entity_poly.pdbx_strand_id
1 'polypeptide(L)'
;MIKDSFTYIAVLIFAAAVLVYLPRLIKGNAARKFFSFAPPVVLIYLGLMALCTLGAWDLQATSAAYSSLKNPLLYAMLFIMLLRCDLRKILRLGPKMLLGFLAATFSISLGFVVSFAIMRGVLGEGAWKSLGALCGSWMGGGGNMLAIQAALDIGESAMAYALVMDSICGTLYIMFLLWAIGFSDKFDRWTKADTTAIHAVGASLEQEYACLLYTSDAADE
;
A
#
# COMPACT_ATOMS: atom_id res chain seq x y z
N MET A 1 26.73 -17.39 4.93
CA MET A 1 26.50 -16.00 5.33
C MET A 1 27.10 -15.05 4.31
N ILE A 2 26.26 -14.28 3.64
CA ILE A 2 26.66 -13.34 2.57
C ILE A 2 27.25 -12.10 3.25
N LYS A 3 28.49 -11.73 2.88
CA LYS A 3 29.18 -10.52 3.36
C LYS A 3 29.46 -9.53 2.23
N ASP A 4 29.41 -10.00 0.99
CA ASP A 4 29.69 -9.20 -0.19
C ASP A 4 28.46 -8.38 -0.59
N SER A 5 28.66 -7.08 -0.79
CA SER A 5 27.61 -6.10 -1.15
C SER A 5 26.93 -6.41 -2.48
N PHE A 6 27.71 -6.87 -3.46
CA PHE A 6 27.17 -7.19 -4.80
C PHE A 6 26.24 -8.41 -4.73
N THR A 7 26.70 -9.50 -4.09
CA THR A 7 25.90 -10.72 -3.90
C THR A 7 24.64 -10.42 -3.09
N TYR A 8 24.72 -9.57 -2.06
CA TYR A 8 23.58 -9.16 -1.26
C TYR A 8 22.52 -8.44 -2.11
N ILE A 9 22.91 -7.42 -2.87
CA ILE A 9 22.01 -6.68 -3.76
C ILE A 9 21.40 -7.59 -4.83
N ALA A 10 22.21 -8.47 -5.42
CA ALA A 10 21.74 -9.44 -6.43
C ALA A 10 20.67 -10.38 -5.86
N VAL A 11 20.85 -10.87 -4.63
CA VAL A 11 19.85 -11.73 -3.95
C VAL A 11 18.58 -10.97 -3.67
N LEU A 12 18.65 -9.72 -3.22
CA LEU A 12 17.46 -8.88 -2.97
C LEU A 12 16.66 -8.64 -4.26
N ILE A 13 17.35 -8.25 -5.34
CA ILE A 13 16.72 -8.02 -6.65
C ILE A 13 16.11 -9.32 -7.20
N PHE A 14 16.84 -10.43 -7.11
CA PHE A 14 16.36 -11.73 -7.57
C PHE A 14 15.12 -12.18 -6.78
N ALA A 15 15.15 -12.09 -5.44
CA ALA A 15 14.01 -12.43 -4.59
C ALA A 15 12.78 -11.56 -4.90
N ALA A 16 12.99 -10.26 -5.09
CA ALA A 16 11.92 -9.34 -5.47
C ALA A 16 11.35 -9.69 -6.86
N ALA A 17 12.22 -9.95 -7.84
CA ALA A 17 11.80 -10.34 -9.19
C ALA A 17 11.00 -11.64 -9.18
N VAL A 18 11.49 -12.68 -8.52
CA VAL A 18 10.80 -13.98 -8.41
C VAL A 18 9.41 -13.80 -7.82
N LEU A 19 9.28 -13.09 -6.70
CA LEU A 19 8.00 -12.94 -6.01
C LEU A 19 7.01 -12.05 -6.78
N VAL A 20 7.48 -11.07 -7.54
CA VAL A 20 6.62 -10.25 -8.42
C VAL A 20 6.15 -11.04 -9.64
N TYR A 21 7.00 -11.89 -10.22
CA TYR A 21 6.63 -12.69 -11.38
C TYR A 21 5.89 -13.98 -11.03
N LEU A 22 6.06 -14.51 -9.81
CA LEU A 22 5.45 -15.76 -9.37
C LEU A 22 3.92 -15.81 -9.56
N PRO A 23 3.14 -14.76 -9.23
CA PRO A 23 1.68 -14.75 -9.46
C PRO A 23 1.29 -14.79 -10.93
N ARG A 24 2.18 -14.34 -11.84
CA ARG A 24 1.96 -14.37 -13.29
C ARG A 24 2.27 -15.75 -13.89
N LEU A 25 3.20 -16.48 -13.30
CA LEU A 25 3.62 -17.82 -13.76
C LEU A 25 2.65 -18.90 -13.30
N ILE A 26 2.06 -18.77 -12.11
CA ILE A 26 1.17 -19.78 -11.54
C ILE A 26 -0.27 -19.47 -11.95
N LYS A 27 -0.73 -20.13 -13.04
CA LYS A 27 -2.09 -20.04 -13.54
C LYS A 27 -3.00 -21.03 -12.81
N GLY A 28 -3.66 -20.58 -11.73
CA GLY A 28 -4.61 -21.43 -10.99
C GLY A 28 -5.52 -20.62 -10.08
N ASN A 29 -6.79 -21.06 -9.91
CA ASN A 29 -7.75 -20.36 -9.06
C ASN A 29 -7.33 -20.34 -7.57
N ALA A 30 -6.67 -21.40 -7.10
CA ALA A 30 -6.13 -21.48 -5.76
C ALA A 30 -4.97 -20.48 -5.55
N ALA A 31 -4.06 -20.38 -6.52
CA ALA A 31 -2.96 -19.41 -6.48
C ALA A 31 -3.47 -17.96 -6.51
N ARG A 32 -4.46 -17.68 -7.35
CA ARG A 32 -5.09 -16.34 -7.40
C ARG A 32 -5.71 -15.98 -6.05
N LYS A 33 -6.44 -16.88 -5.40
CA LYS A 33 -6.97 -16.67 -4.05
C LYS A 33 -5.87 -16.49 -3.01
N PHE A 34 -4.80 -17.25 -3.09
CA PHE A 34 -3.66 -17.10 -2.16
C PHE A 34 -3.01 -15.72 -2.30
N PHE A 35 -2.68 -15.28 -3.52
CA PHE A 35 -2.04 -13.97 -3.74
C PHE A 35 -2.97 -12.77 -3.53
N SER A 36 -4.30 -12.97 -3.54
CA SER A 36 -5.24 -11.91 -3.12
C SER A 36 -5.26 -11.73 -1.60
N PHE A 37 -5.01 -12.82 -0.84
CA PHE A 37 -4.92 -12.76 0.61
C PHE A 37 -3.52 -12.37 1.11
N ALA A 38 -2.48 -12.90 0.46
CA ALA A 38 -1.08 -12.61 0.77
C ALA A 38 -0.40 -11.90 -0.42
N PRO A 39 -0.48 -10.55 -0.50
CA PRO A 39 0.14 -9.78 -1.57
C PRO A 39 1.65 -10.07 -1.70
N PRO A 40 2.23 -10.07 -2.92
CA PRO A 40 3.65 -10.34 -3.14
C PRO A 40 4.59 -9.51 -2.27
N VAL A 41 4.23 -8.25 -2.00
CA VAL A 41 5.02 -7.37 -1.12
C VAL A 41 5.17 -7.94 0.29
N VAL A 42 4.08 -8.48 0.86
CA VAL A 42 4.11 -9.09 2.20
C VAL A 42 4.98 -10.34 2.22
N LEU A 43 4.88 -11.16 1.17
CA LEU A 43 5.69 -12.37 1.03
C LEU A 43 7.19 -12.04 0.89
N ILE A 44 7.53 -10.95 0.16
CA ILE A 44 8.91 -10.45 0.07
C ILE A 44 9.41 -10.07 1.48
N TYR A 45 8.64 -9.27 2.21
CA TYR A 45 9.03 -8.86 3.57
C TYR A 45 9.23 -10.04 4.50
N LEU A 46 8.25 -10.94 4.59
CA LEU A 46 8.33 -12.12 5.47
C LEU A 46 9.46 -13.05 5.05
N GLY A 47 9.65 -13.28 3.75
CA GLY A 47 10.71 -14.14 3.23
C GLY A 47 12.10 -13.58 3.51
N LEU A 48 12.32 -12.28 3.24
CA LEU A 48 13.60 -11.63 3.51
C LEU A 48 13.87 -11.52 5.02
N MET A 49 12.84 -11.27 5.83
CA MET A 49 12.96 -11.26 7.30
C MET A 49 13.34 -12.64 7.82
N ALA A 50 12.72 -13.72 7.33
CA ALA A 50 13.08 -15.10 7.70
C ALA A 50 14.52 -15.42 7.32
N LEU A 51 14.95 -15.09 6.09
CA LEU A 51 16.32 -15.28 5.64
C LEU A 51 17.33 -14.49 6.51
N CYS A 52 16.99 -13.27 6.88
CA CYS A 52 17.79 -12.45 7.79
C CYS A 52 17.93 -13.12 9.17
N THR A 53 16.81 -13.59 9.73
CA THR A 53 16.78 -14.27 11.03
C THR A 53 17.58 -15.58 11.01
N LEU A 54 17.58 -16.28 9.89
CA LEU A 54 18.38 -17.49 9.67
C LEU A 54 19.88 -17.19 9.41
N GLY A 55 20.27 -15.92 9.41
CA GLY A 55 21.68 -15.51 9.22
C GLY A 55 22.18 -15.66 7.78
N ALA A 56 21.29 -15.50 6.77
CA ALA A 56 21.68 -15.60 5.38
C ALA A 56 22.76 -14.57 4.99
N TRP A 57 22.73 -13.38 5.60
CA TRP A 57 23.70 -12.31 5.39
C TRP A 57 24.13 -11.64 6.71
N ASP A 58 25.27 -10.96 6.65
CA ASP A 58 25.80 -10.16 7.75
C ASP A 58 25.21 -8.74 7.69
N LEU A 59 24.38 -8.40 8.68
CA LEU A 59 23.69 -7.09 8.72
C LEU A 59 24.69 -5.92 8.82
N GLN A 60 25.81 -6.09 9.51
CA GLN A 60 26.80 -5.01 9.64
C GLN A 60 27.57 -4.81 8.32
N ALA A 61 28.00 -5.89 7.70
CA ALA A 61 28.74 -5.85 6.44
C ALA A 61 27.89 -5.33 5.27
N THR A 62 26.57 -5.59 5.28
CA THR A 62 25.66 -5.24 4.18
C THR A 62 24.88 -3.96 4.40
N SER A 63 24.93 -3.35 5.58
CA SER A 63 24.17 -2.14 5.93
C SER A 63 24.47 -0.94 5.03
N ALA A 64 25.73 -0.72 4.67
CA ALA A 64 26.13 0.36 3.78
C ALA A 64 25.57 0.17 2.35
N ALA A 65 25.62 -1.06 1.83
CA ALA A 65 25.07 -1.41 0.53
C ALA A 65 23.53 -1.24 0.51
N TYR A 66 22.86 -1.65 1.58
CA TYR A 66 21.43 -1.46 1.73
C TYR A 66 21.05 0.03 1.72
N SER A 67 21.71 0.86 2.54
CA SER A 67 21.43 2.29 2.63
C SER A 67 21.71 3.04 1.32
N SER A 68 22.79 2.67 0.60
CA SER A 68 23.13 3.26 -0.68
C SER A 68 22.10 2.97 -1.78
N LEU A 69 21.40 1.86 -1.69
CA LEU A 69 20.35 1.48 -2.62
C LEU A 69 18.97 2.02 -2.20
N LYS A 70 18.62 1.88 -0.92
CA LYS A 70 17.33 2.26 -0.36
C LYS A 70 17.01 3.75 -0.59
N ASN A 71 17.94 4.64 -0.21
CA ASN A 71 17.67 6.08 -0.23
C ASN A 71 17.40 6.63 -1.63
N PRO A 72 18.24 6.38 -2.66
CA PRO A 72 17.96 6.84 -4.02
C PRO A 72 16.67 6.26 -4.60
N LEU A 73 16.40 4.97 -4.37
CA LEU A 73 15.18 4.33 -4.86
C LEU A 73 13.92 4.91 -4.20
N LEU A 74 13.96 5.21 -2.91
CA LEU A 74 12.86 5.84 -2.20
C LEU A 74 12.54 7.21 -2.80
N TYR A 75 13.55 8.08 -2.96
CA TYR A 75 13.34 9.41 -3.54
C TYR A 75 12.90 9.35 -5.00
N ALA A 76 13.46 8.42 -5.79
CA ALA A 76 13.02 8.21 -7.17
C ALA A 76 11.55 7.76 -7.23
N MET A 77 11.15 6.83 -6.37
CA MET A 77 9.75 6.37 -6.27
C MET A 77 8.81 7.53 -5.90
N LEU A 78 9.15 8.32 -4.88
CA LEU A 78 8.35 9.48 -4.47
C LEU A 78 8.23 10.50 -5.60
N PHE A 79 9.33 10.77 -6.32
CA PHE A 79 9.32 11.67 -7.47
C PHE A 79 8.40 11.18 -8.59
N ILE A 80 8.48 9.89 -8.94
CA ILE A 80 7.60 9.30 -9.97
C ILE A 80 6.13 9.36 -9.54
N MET A 81 5.84 9.12 -8.27
CA MET A 81 4.46 9.25 -7.75
C MET A 81 3.93 10.67 -7.87
N LEU A 82 4.77 11.68 -7.56
CA LEU A 82 4.39 13.09 -7.70
C LEU A 82 4.18 13.50 -9.16
N LEU A 83 4.99 12.99 -10.09
CA LEU A 83 4.82 13.25 -11.53
C LEU A 83 3.48 12.72 -12.07
N ARG A 84 2.94 11.65 -11.49
CA ARG A 84 1.64 11.09 -11.88
C ARG A 84 0.45 11.85 -11.28
N CYS A 85 0.69 12.78 -10.36
CA CYS A 85 -0.35 13.56 -9.72
C CYS A 85 -0.82 14.71 -10.63
N ASP A 86 -2.00 14.56 -11.22
CA ASP A 86 -2.64 15.59 -12.05
C ASP A 86 -3.62 16.41 -11.21
N LEU A 87 -3.14 17.53 -10.69
CA LEU A 87 -3.95 18.45 -9.89
C LEU A 87 -5.18 18.99 -10.63
N ARG A 88 -5.10 19.14 -11.98
CA ARG A 88 -6.24 19.62 -12.78
C ARG A 88 -7.37 18.59 -12.80
N LYS A 89 -7.03 17.29 -12.89
CA LYS A 89 -8.01 16.21 -12.79
C LYS A 89 -8.66 16.20 -11.42
N ILE A 90 -7.87 16.35 -10.36
CA ILE A 90 -8.39 16.40 -8.98
C ILE A 90 -9.36 17.56 -8.79
N LEU A 91 -9.01 18.76 -9.25
CA LEU A 91 -9.89 19.94 -9.14
C LEU A 91 -11.18 19.81 -9.96
N ARG A 92 -11.15 19.07 -11.08
CA ARG A 92 -12.33 18.78 -11.91
C ARG A 92 -13.34 17.84 -11.25
N LEU A 93 -12.98 17.11 -10.19
CA LEU A 93 -13.90 16.25 -9.44
C LEU A 93 -15.01 17.05 -8.73
N GLY A 94 -14.82 18.36 -8.60
CA GLY A 94 -15.79 19.25 -8.00
C GLY A 94 -15.75 19.29 -6.47
N PRO A 95 -16.37 20.30 -5.87
CA PRO A 95 -16.23 20.56 -4.43
C PRO A 95 -16.84 19.46 -3.55
N LYS A 96 -17.91 18.80 -3.99
CA LYS A 96 -18.55 17.70 -3.22
C LYS A 96 -17.58 16.51 -3.04
N MET A 97 -16.89 16.11 -4.12
CA MET A 97 -15.93 15.01 -4.08
C MET A 97 -14.68 15.37 -3.26
N LEU A 98 -14.19 16.61 -3.40
CA LEU A 98 -13.05 17.09 -2.62
C LEU A 98 -13.37 17.15 -1.11
N LEU A 99 -14.55 17.62 -0.74
CA LEU A 99 -15.00 17.60 0.67
C LEU A 99 -15.13 16.18 1.20
N GLY A 100 -15.67 15.26 0.41
CA GLY A 100 -15.73 13.83 0.77
C GLY A 100 -14.34 13.23 1.01
N PHE A 101 -13.39 13.52 0.12
CA PHE A 101 -11.99 13.09 0.28
C PHE A 101 -11.34 13.65 1.55
N LEU A 102 -11.51 14.96 1.81
CA LEU A 102 -10.98 15.60 3.01
C LEU A 102 -11.62 15.05 4.29
N ALA A 103 -12.93 14.83 4.27
CA ALA A 103 -13.64 14.24 5.39
C ALA A 103 -13.17 12.81 5.69
N ALA A 104 -12.96 11.99 4.65
CA ALA A 104 -12.42 10.64 4.79
C ALA A 104 -10.99 10.67 5.36
N THR A 105 -10.11 11.52 4.83
CA THR A 105 -8.74 11.70 5.30
C THR A 105 -8.71 12.11 6.77
N PHE A 106 -9.54 13.08 7.14
CA PHE A 106 -9.65 13.53 8.53
C PHE A 106 -10.18 12.42 9.44
N SER A 107 -11.20 11.68 9.00
CA SER A 107 -11.79 10.58 9.76
C SER A 107 -10.76 9.46 10.00
N ILE A 108 -9.98 9.10 8.99
CA ILE A 108 -8.90 8.11 9.11
C ILE A 108 -7.86 8.59 10.13
N SER A 109 -7.37 9.83 9.99
CA SER A 109 -6.40 10.41 10.92
C SER A 109 -6.90 10.39 12.36
N LEU A 110 -8.14 10.83 12.57
CA LEU A 110 -8.78 10.85 13.89
C LEU A 110 -8.92 9.44 14.45
N GLY A 111 -9.31 8.47 13.62
CA GLY A 111 -9.39 7.05 14.01
C GLY A 111 -8.05 6.51 14.52
N PHE A 112 -6.94 6.78 13.84
CA PHE A 112 -5.61 6.38 14.29
C PHE A 112 -5.16 7.07 15.57
N VAL A 113 -5.45 8.38 15.72
CA VAL A 113 -5.15 9.13 16.95
C VAL A 113 -5.93 8.57 18.14
N VAL A 114 -7.21 8.34 17.96
CA VAL A 114 -8.08 7.77 19.02
C VAL A 114 -7.65 6.35 19.38
N SER A 115 -7.37 5.51 18.39
CA SER A 115 -6.86 4.15 18.60
C SER A 115 -5.56 4.15 19.40
N PHE A 116 -4.62 5.03 19.03
CA PHE A 116 -3.37 5.19 19.79
C PHE A 116 -3.63 5.69 21.21
N ALA A 117 -4.51 6.68 21.39
CA ALA A 117 -4.83 7.21 22.72
C ALA A 117 -5.41 6.15 23.67
N ILE A 118 -6.25 5.25 23.14
CA ILE A 118 -6.84 4.13 23.89
C ILE A 118 -5.77 3.06 24.21
N MET A 119 -4.93 2.73 23.23
CA MET A 119 -4.02 1.60 23.33
C MET A 119 -2.60 1.95 23.80
N ARG A 120 -2.30 3.23 24.02
CA ARG A 120 -0.95 3.69 24.41
C ARG A 120 -0.36 3.00 25.64
N GLY A 121 -1.21 2.51 26.55
CA GLY A 121 -0.76 1.78 27.74
C GLY A 121 -0.28 0.35 27.47
N VAL A 122 -0.64 -0.21 26.31
CA VAL A 122 -0.28 -1.57 25.88
C VAL A 122 0.81 -1.53 24.81
N LEU A 123 0.79 -0.47 23.99
CA LEU A 123 1.76 -0.26 22.92
C LEU A 123 3.08 0.27 23.50
N GLY A 124 4.20 -0.29 23.02
CA GLY A 124 5.54 0.16 23.40
C GLY A 124 5.87 1.58 22.95
N GLU A 125 6.93 2.14 23.51
CA GLU A 125 7.47 3.43 23.09
C GLU A 125 7.83 3.40 21.60
N GLY A 126 7.40 4.42 20.85
CA GLY A 126 7.65 4.51 19.41
C GLY A 126 6.59 3.85 18.51
N ALA A 127 5.63 3.11 19.06
CA ALA A 127 4.54 2.50 18.26
C ALA A 127 3.69 3.53 17.49
N TRP A 128 3.64 4.77 17.96
CA TRP A 128 2.97 5.87 17.24
C TRP A 128 3.56 6.12 15.85
N LYS A 129 4.87 5.89 15.67
CA LYS A 129 5.54 6.03 14.38
C LYS A 129 5.00 5.00 13.38
N SER A 130 4.94 3.72 13.78
CA SER A 130 4.40 2.63 12.96
C SER A 130 2.92 2.84 12.65
N LEU A 131 2.13 3.31 13.63
CA LEU A 131 0.73 3.69 13.40
C LEU A 131 0.61 4.89 12.45
N GLY A 132 1.53 5.85 12.52
CA GLY A 132 1.61 6.97 11.57
C GLY A 132 1.87 6.48 10.14
N ALA A 133 2.80 5.53 9.95
CA ALA A 133 3.06 4.93 8.66
C ALA A 133 1.84 4.17 8.12
N LEU A 134 1.18 3.40 8.99
CA LEU A 134 -0.05 2.68 8.67
C LEU A 134 -1.20 3.65 8.28
N CYS A 135 -1.35 4.74 9.02
CA CYS A 135 -2.29 5.79 8.69
C CYS A 135 -2.03 6.37 7.29
N GLY A 136 -0.76 6.61 6.95
CA GLY A 136 -0.36 7.05 5.61
C GLY A 136 -0.72 6.05 4.51
N SER A 137 -0.57 4.74 4.77
CA SER A 137 -1.00 3.69 3.86
C SER A 137 -2.50 3.76 3.58
N TRP A 138 -3.31 3.94 4.61
CA TRP A 138 -4.77 4.01 4.49
C TRP A 138 -5.28 5.28 3.79
N MET A 139 -4.49 6.36 3.79
CA MET A 139 -4.82 7.59 3.06
C MET A 139 -4.39 7.59 1.59
N GLY A 140 -3.27 6.91 1.26
CA GLY A 140 -2.70 7.03 -0.07
C GLY A 140 -1.89 5.82 -0.55
N GLY A 141 -1.97 4.69 0.17
CA GLY A 141 -1.32 3.45 -0.20
C GLY A 141 0.15 3.35 0.25
N GLY A 142 0.80 2.24 -0.14
CA GLY A 142 2.13 1.87 0.32
C GLY A 142 3.23 2.91 0.06
N GLY A 143 3.08 3.74 -0.96
CA GLY A 143 4.02 4.84 -1.23
C GLY A 143 4.05 5.88 -0.11
N ASN A 144 2.89 6.29 0.39
CA ASN A 144 2.80 7.22 1.52
C ASN A 144 3.34 6.59 2.80
N MET A 145 3.09 5.29 3.01
CA MET A 145 3.65 4.53 4.12
C MET A 145 5.17 4.58 4.15
N LEU A 146 5.82 4.36 3.00
CA LEU A 146 7.28 4.43 2.86
C LEU A 146 7.82 5.86 3.02
N ALA A 147 7.07 6.87 2.55
CA ALA A 147 7.44 8.26 2.75
C ALA A 147 7.46 8.64 4.24
N ILE A 148 6.45 8.18 4.99
CA ILE A 148 6.38 8.40 6.44
C ILE A 148 7.45 7.60 7.18
N GLN A 149 7.75 6.37 6.73
CA GLN A 149 8.87 5.60 7.26
C GLN A 149 10.17 6.40 7.21
N ALA A 150 10.47 7.01 6.05
CA ALA A 150 11.66 7.81 5.88
C ALA A 150 11.63 9.10 6.72
N ALA A 151 10.50 9.79 6.76
CA ALA A 151 10.35 11.06 7.49
C ALA A 151 10.48 10.91 9.01
N LEU A 152 9.98 9.79 9.56
CA LEU A 152 10.00 9.50 11.00
C LEU A 152 11.14 8.59 11.42
N ASP A 153 12.00 8.18 10.49
CA ASP A 153 13.11 7.24 10.71
C ASP A 153 12.64 5.97 11.44
N ILE A 154 11.67 5.28 10.81
CA ILE A 154 11.10 4.06 11.38
C ILE A 154 11.99 2.88 11.02
N GLY A 155 12.46 2.15 12.04
CA GLY A 155 13.29 0.97 11.85
C GLY A 155 12.55 -0.13 11.08
N GLU A 156 13.32 -0.94 10.33
CA GLU A 156 12.80 -1.97 9.41
C GLU A 156 11.91 -3.01 10.10
N SER A 157 12.24 -3.40 11.33
CA SER A 157 11.41 -4.34 12.11
C SER A 157 10.04 -3.76 12.44
N ALA A 158 9.97 -2.50 12.89
CA ALA A 158 8.72 -1.83 13.19
C ALA A 158 7.87 -1.61 11.92
N MET A 159 8.53 -1.36 10.79
CA MET A 159 7.89 -1.24 9.49
C MET A 159 7.33 -2.58 9.00
N ALA A 160 8.05 -3.68 9.22
CA ALA A 160 7.56 -5.02 8.86
C ALA A 160 6.26 -5.37 9.60
N TYR A 161 6.17 -5.06 10.89
CA TYR A 161 4.91 -5.23 11.65
C TYR A 161 3.78 -4.37 11.07
N ALA A 162 4.05 -3.11 10.75
CA ALA A 162 3.05 -2.22 10.16
C ALA A 162 2.53 -2.77 8.83
N LEU A 163 3.39 -3.30 7.96
CA LEU A 163 3.00 -3.91 6.68
C LEU A 163 2.13 -5.16 6.84
N VAL A 164 2.47 -6.03 7.79
CA VAL A 164 1.65 -7.21 8.08
C VAL A 164 0.28 -6.80 8.58
N MET A 165 0.21 -5.83 9.49
CA MET A 165 -1.05 -5.29 10.00
C MET A 165 -1.86 -4.61 8.90
N ASP A 166 -1.22 -3.84 8.00
CA ASP A 166 -1.87 -3.22 6.85
C ASP A 166 -2.56 -4.28 5.97
N SER A 167 -1.86 -5.35 5.66
CA SER A 167 -2.38 -6.42 4.81
C SER A 167 -3.55 -7.16 5.45
N ILE A 168 -3.44 -7.51 6.73
CA ILE A 168 -4.51 -8.23 7.46
C ILE A 168 -5.73 -7.33 7.62
N CYS A 169 -5.54 -6.13 8.20
CA CYS A 169 -6.63 -5.20 8.46
C CYS A 169 -7.25 -4.70 7.15
N GLY A 170 -6.44 -4.42 6.13
CA GLY A 170 -6.92 -4.00 4.82
C GLY A 170 -7.79 -5.07 4.15
N THR A 171 -7.38 -6.34 4.20
CA THR A 171 -8.17 -7.45 3.66
C THR A 171 -9.51 -7.59 4.39
N LEU A 172 -9.50 -7.55 5.72
CA LEU A 172 -10.73 -7.63 6.52
C LEU A 172 -11.64 -6.43 6.25
N TYR A 173 -11.06 -5.24 6.11
CA TYR A 173 -11.81 -4.03 5.80
C TYR A 173 -12.44 -4.06 4.42
N ILE A 174 -11.73 -4.55 3.40
CA ILE A 174 -12.29 -4.72 2.05
C ILE A 174 -13.45 -5.73 2.08
N MET A 175 -13.33 -6.84 2.79
CA MET A 175 -14.43 -7.79 2.94
C MET A 175 -15.65 -7.15 3.61
N PHE A 176 -15.43 -6.34 4.65
CA PHE A 176 -16.49 -5.58 5.31
C PHE A 176 -17.15 -4.58 4.33
N LEU A 177 -16.35 -3.84 3.54
CA LEU A 177 -16.88 -2.89 2.57
C LEU A 177 -17.70 -3.58 1.47
N LEU A 178 -17.23 -4.73 0.95
CA LEU A 178 -17.98 -5.50 -0.04
C LEU A 178 -19.33 -5.98 0.50
N TRP A 179 -19.37 -6.38 1.76
CA TRP A 179 -20.62 -6.69 2.43
C TRP A 179 -21.50 -5.44 2.61
N ALA A 180 -20.92 -4.32 3.02
CA ALA A 180 -21.62 -3.06 3.27
C ALA A 180 -22.21 -2.44 1.99
N ILE A 181 -21.57 -2.62 0.83
CA ILE A 181 -22.08 -2.18 -0.49
C ILE A 181 -23.46 -2.78 -0.77
N GLY A 182 -23.76 -3.99 -0.32
CA GLY A 182 -25.09 -4.59 -0.46
C GLY A 182 -26.22 -3.80 0.23
N PHE A 183 -25.88 -2.85 1.09
CA PHE A 183 -26.83 -1.98 1.80
C PHE A 183 -26.84 -0.53 1.27
N SER A 184 -26.06 -0.21 0.25
CA SER A 184 -25.92 1.16 -0.30
C SER A 184 -27.24 1.80 -0.64
N ASP A 185 -28.14 1.10 -1.37
CA ASP A 185 -29.44 1.61 -1.77
C ASP A 185 -30.37 1.95 -0.58
N LYS A 186 -30.23 1.21 0.53
CA LYS A 186 -31.01 1.48 1.74
C LYS A 186 -30.46 2.71 2.45
N PHE A 187 -29.14 2.83 2.49
CA PHE A 187 -28.44 3.95 3.08
C PHE A 187 -28.74 5.26 2.31
N ASP A 188 -28.63 5.22 0.99
CA ASP A 188 -28.90 6.38 0.13
C ASP A 188 -30.35 6.87 0.25
N ARG A 189 -31.30 5.95 0.34
CA ARG A 189 -32.70 6.30 0.62
C ARG A 189 -32.91 6.91 1.99
N TRP A 190 -32.22 6.41 3.00
CA TRP A 190 -32.30 6.92 4.35
C TRP A 190 -31.68 8.30 4.49
N THR A 191 -30.50 8.52 3.86
CA THR A 191 -29.78 9.80 3.90
C THR A 191 -30.30 10.80 2.87
N LYS A 192 -31.16 10.38 1.92
CA LYS A 192 -31.59 11.19 0.76
C LYS A 192 -30.39 11.74 -0.03
N ALA A 193 -29.35 10.94 -0.16
CA ALA A 193 -28.11 11.34 -0.82
C ALA A 193 -28.31 11.52 -2.33
N ASP A 194 -27.77 12.60 -2.88
CA ASP A 194 -27.68 12.81 -4.33
C ASP A 194 -26.44 12.07 -4.87
N THR A 195 -26.63 10.90 -5.43
CA THR A 195 -25.59 10.02 -5.96
C THR A 195 -25.29 10.25 -7.44
N THR A 196 -25.96 11.18 -8.10
CA THR A 196 -25.82 11.46 -9.55
C THR A 196 -24.38 11.78 -9.95
N ALA A 197 -23.68 12.58 -9.16
CA ALA A 197 -22.28 12.93 -9.42
C ALA A 197 -21.34 11.71 -9.31
N ILE A 198 -21.58 10.80 -8.36
CA ILE A 198 -20.79 9.59 -8.15
C ILE A 198 -20.95 8.63 -9.32
N HIS A 199 -22.20 8.41 -9.77
CA HIS A 199 -22.47 7.57 -10.94
C HIS A 199 -21.88 8.14 -12.22
N ALA A 200 -21.91 9.47 -12.42
CA ALA A 200 -21.29 10.12 -13.58
C ALA A 200 -19.76 9.93 -13.59
N VAL A 201 -19.10 10.08 -12.44
CA VAL A 201 -17.66 9.84 -12.31
C VAL A 201 -17.34 8.35 -12.50
N GLY A 202 -18.12 7.44 -11.93
CA GLY A 202 -17.95 6.00 -12.14
C GLY A 202 -18.01 5.63 -13.61
N ALA A 203 -19.02 6.08 -14.33
CA ALA A 203 -19.18 5.83 -15.77
C ALA A 203 -18.02 6.41 -16.61
N SER A 204 -17.52 7.60 -16.26
CA SER A 204 -16.37 8.20 -16.96
C SER A 204 -15.08 7.42 -16.74
N LEU A 205 -14.86 6.91 -15.52
CA LEU A 205 -13.71 6.06 -15.21
C LEU A 205 -13.78 4.71 -15.92
N GLU A 206 -14.93 4.07 -15.95
CA GLU A 206 -15.13 2.81 -16.69
C GLU A 206 -14.81 2.98 -18.18
N GLN A 207 -15.22 4.09 -18.80
CA GLN A 207 -14.88 4.40 -20.19
C GLN A 207 -13.38 4.62 -20.38
N GLU A 208 -12.70 5.35 -19.47
CA GLU A 208 -11.26 5.59 -19.54
C GLU A 208 -10.48 4.28 -19.39
N TYR A 209 -10.89 3.40 -18.45
CA TYR A 209 -10.27 2.08 -18.27
C TYR A 209 -10.54 1.13 -19.44
N ALA A 210 -11.72 1.11 -20.00
CA ALA A 210 -12.03 0.32 -21.20
C ALA A 210 -11.18 0.76 -22.40
N CYS A 211 -10.97 2.07 -22.57
CA CYS A 211 -10.12 2.61 -23.62
C CYS A 211 -8.62 2.22 -23.43
N LEU A 212 -8.14 2.23 -22.19
CA LEU A 212 -6.77 1.84 -21.87
C LEU A 212 -6.51 0.33 -22.08
N LEU A 213 -7.47 -0.51 -21.75
CA LEU A 213 -7.40 -1.96 -22.03
C LEU A 213 -7.36 -2.23 -23.53
N TYR A 214 -8.16 -1.54 -24.32
CA TYR A 214 -8.17 -1.70 -25.79
C TYR A 214 -6.85 -1.26 -26.45
N THR A 215 -6.20 -0.22 -25.92
CA THR A 215 -4.89 0.23 -26.42
C THR A 215 -3.74 -0.67 -25.97
N SER A 216 -3.86 -1.35 -24.82
CA SER A 216 -2.88 -2.34 -24.34
C SER A 216 -2.93 -3.62 -25.16
N ASP A 217 -4.13 -4.13 -25.47
CA ASP A 217 -4.29 -5.35 -26.29
C ASP A 217 -3.88 -5.11 -27.74
N ALA A 218 -4.05 -3.89 -28.27
CA ALA A 218 -3.60 -3.53 -29.63
C ALA A 218 -2.10 -3.29 -29.76
N ALA A 219 -1.36 -3.19 -28.63
CA ALA A 219 0.09 -3.04 -28.63
C ALA A 219 0.81 -4.41 -28.51
N ASP A 220 0.06 -5.49 -28.20
CA ASP A 220 0.58 -6.85 -28.09
C ASP A 220 0.31 -7.71 -29.36
N GLU A 221 -0.34 -7.16 -30.41
CA GLU A 221 -0.46 -7.70 -31.76
C GLU A 221 0.60 -7.07 -32.71
#